data_c41deee57f2618a0ab2bc08787fe4341
#
_entry.id   c41deee57f2618a0ab2bc08787fe4341
#
_cell.length_a   1.000
_cell.length_b   1.000
_cell.length_c   1.000
_cell.angle_alpha   90.00
_cell.angle_beta   90.00
_cell.angle_gamma   90.00
#
_symmetry.space_group_name_H-M   'P 1'
#
loop_
_entity.id
_entity.type
_entity.pdbx_description
1 polymer ?
#
loop_
_entity_poly.entity_id
_entity_poly.type
_entity_poly.pdbx_seq_one_letter_code
_entity_poly.pdbx_strand_id
1 'polypeptide(L)'
;MKYENITKATFLKRPNRFIAEVEIDGVREIVHVKNTGRCMELLIPGSEVWLTAPDSPNRKTRYDLVVVRKSNGVLFNIDSQAPNKVVKEWLLKRDYTRVIPEYTYGDSRIDFYMEKAENGFDSASDVLKKYLMEVKGCTLEFDGIGYFPDAPTERGVKHIRELIKAKQEGYNAILAFVIQMDGVMEVRANIDTHPEFGVAMDEAKNAGVEILFLSCHVEPDSLEII
;
A
#
# COMPACT_ATOMS: atom_id res chain seq x y z
N MET A 1 -0.23 0.89 -12.15
CA MET A 1 -1.04 2.13 -12.18
C MET A 1 -0.17 3.31 -12.63
N LYS A 2 -0.76 4.33 -13.24
CA LYS A 2 -0.02 5.49 -13.74
C LYS A 2 -0.62 6.80 -13.20
N TYR A 3 0.25 7.76 -12.89
CA TYR A 3 -0.14 9.12 -12.55
C TYR A 3 -0.08 10.02 -13.78
N GLU A 4 -0.95 11.01 -13.83
CA GLU A 4 -0.97 12.02 -14.87
C GLU A 4 -0.39 13.35 -14.36
N ASN A 5 0.06 14.20 -15.28
CA ASN A 5 0.53 15.57 -14.99
C ASN A 5 1.63 15.60 -13.90
N ILE A 6 2.69 14.81 -14.11
CA ILE A 6 3.81 14.72 -13.17
C ILE A 6 4.72 15.94 -13.30
N THR A 7 5.04 16.52 -12.16
CA THR A 7 5.98 17.64 -12.02
C THR A 7 7.08 17.23 -11.03
N LYS A 8 8.34 17.42 -11.43
CA LYS A 8 9.49 17.24 -10.54
C LYS A 8 9.66 18.46 -9.65
N ALA A 9 10.02 18.23 -8.38
CA ALA A 9 10.26 19.27 -7.39
C ALA A 9 11.37 18.88 -6.41
N THR A 10 11.81 19.83 -5.60
CA THR A 10 12.72 19.62 -4.47
C THR A 10 11.95 19.73 -3.18
N PHE A 11 12.05 18.72 -2.31
CA PHE A 11 11.43 18.74 -0.99
C PHE A 11 12.15 19.72 -0.05
N LEU A 12 11.41 20.58 0.64
CA LEU A 12 11.97 21.55 1.59
C LEU A 12 11.71 21.15 3.03
N LYS A 13 10.43 20.93 3.40
CA LYS A 13 10.04 20.49 4.75
C LYS A 13 8.60 19.94 4.77
N ARG A 14 8.28 19.23 5.86
CA ARG A 14 6.95 18.68 6.13
C ARG A 14 6.40 19.26 7.45
N PRO A 15 5.64 20.37 7.41
CA PRO A 15 5.13 21.04 8.61
C PRO A 15 4.18 20.16 9.43
N ASN A 16 3.44 19.26 8.77
CA ASN A 16 2.57 18.26 9.40
C ASN A 16 2.40 17.05 8.48
N ARG A 17 1.69 16.01 8.95
CA ARG A 17 1.53 14.76 8.19
C ARG A 17 0.80 14.87 6.87
N PHE A 18 0.09 15.96 6.60
CA PHE A 18 -0.72 16.13 5.38
C PHE A 18 -0.13 17.12 4.38
N ILE A 19 0.82 17.96 4.81
CA ILE A 19 1.35 19.09 4.03
C ILE A 19 2.86 19.00 3.94
N ALA A 20 3.38 19.23 2.75
CA ALA A 20 4.79 19.50 2.51
C ALA A 20 4.99 20.85 1.79
N GLU A 21 6.13 21.47 2.01
CA GLU A 21 6.64 22.57 1.20
C GLU A 21 7.70 22.01 0.24
N VAL A 22 7.58 22.36 -1.02
CA VAL A 22 8.51 21.98 -2.08
C VAL A 22 8.91 23.19 -2.90
N GLU A 23 9.94 23.05 -3.71
CA GLU A 23 10.35 24.06 -4.68
C GLU A 23 10.18 23.50 -6.10
N ILE A 24 9.46 24.24 -6.95
CA ILE A 24 9.27 23.98 -8.38
C ILE A 24 9.84 25.17 -9.13
N ASP A 25 10.89 24.97 -9.94
CA ASP A 25 11.53 26.02 -10.75
C ASP A 25 11.85 27.30 -9.95
N GLY A 26 12.37 27.13 -8.71
CA GLY A 26 12.72 28.24 -7.81
C GLY A 26 11.54 28.87 -7.07
N VAL A 27 10.31 28.37 -7.25
CA VAL A 27 9.11 28.86 -6.59
C VAL A 27 8.66 27.88 -5.50
N ARG A 28 8.39 28.37 -4.30
CA ARG A 28 7.86 27.55 -3.21
C ARG A 28 6.38 27.28 -3.41
N GLU A 29 6.01 26.00 -3.26
CA GLU A 29 4.65 25.50 -3.34
C GLU A 29 4.28 24.67 -2.11
N ILE A 30 3.02 24.74 -1.69
CA ILE A 30 2.43 23.89 -0.65
C ILE A 30 1.70 22.74 -1.33
N VAL A 31 2.11 21.51 -0.99
CA VAL A 31 1.57 20.30 -1.60
C VAL A 31 0.96 19.38 -0.54
N HIS A 32 0.00 18.56 -0.95
CA HIS A 32 -0.59 17.55 -0.08
C HIS A 32 0.28 16.28 -0.07
N VAL A 33 0.45 15.67 1.10
CA VAL A 33 1.09 14.37 1.28
C VAL A 33 0.02 13.35 1.62
N LYS A 34 -0.27 12.44 0.70
CA LYS A 34 -1.27 11.38 0.84
C LYS A 34 -0.75 10.17 1.63
N ASN A 35 0.04 10.43 2.67
CA ASN A 35 0.60 9.40 3.53
C ASN A 35 0.57 9.87 4.99
N THR A 36 -0.03 9.07 5.86
CA THR A 36 -0.07 9.34 7.29
C THR A 36 1.15 8.80 8.04
N GLY A 37 1.97 7.97 7.39
CA GLY A 37 3.26 7.51 7.88
C GLY A 37 4.26 8.65 8.06
N ARG A 38 5.31 8.39 8.81
CA ARG A 38 6.33 9.40 9.12
C ARG A 38 7.19 9.73 7.90
N CYS A 39 7.63 8.71 7.15
CA CYS A 39 8.52 8.80 5.99
C CYS A 39 9.73 9.72 6.27
N MET A 40 10.28 9.68 7.48
CA MET A 40 11.34 10.60 7.93
C MET A 40 12.65 10.34 7.20
N GLU A 41 12.91 9.08 6.85
CA GLU A 41 14.09 8.62 6.13
C GLU A 41 14.05 8.95 4.62
N LEU A 42 12.87 9.33 4.12
CA LEU A 42 12.63 9.66 2.72
C LEU A 42 12.52 11.18 2.50
N LEU A 43 11.69 11.84 3.32
CA LEU A 43 11.36 13.26 3.20
C LEU A 43 12.42 14.12 3.90
N ILE A 44 13.65 14.07 3.38
CA ILE A 44 14.80 14.86 3.85
C ILE A 44 14.91 16.14 3.01
N PRO A 45 15.14 17.33 3.60
CA PRO A 45 15.32 18.56 2.83
C PRO A 45 16.36 18.41 1.72
N GLY A 46 16.00 18.80 0.50
CA GLY A 46 16.82 18.65 -0.71
C GLY A 46 16.52 17.37 -1.51
N SER A 47 15.71 16.44 -1.01
CA SER A 47 15.32 15.24 -1.77
C SER A 47 14.55 15.61 -3.04
N GLU A 48 14.80 14.89 -4.13
CA GLU A 48 13.97 14.95 -5.33
C GLU A 48 12.63 14.30 -5.08
N VAL A 49 11.55 14.98 -5.47
CA VAL A 49 10.19 14.47 -5.34
C VAL A 49 9.40 14.67 -6.62
N TRP A 50 8.37 13.86 -6.83
CA TRP A 50 7.45 13.99 -7.95
C TRP A 50 6.03 14.18 -7.43
N LEU A 51 5.37 15.12 -8.08
CA LEU A 51 4.05 15.61 -7.74
C LEU A 51 3.09 15.27 -8.88
N THR A 52 1.88 14.86 -8.56
CA THR A 52 0.77 14.79 -9.52
C THR A 52 -0.19 15.97 -9.29
N ALA A 53 -0.79 16.47 -10.36
CA ALA A 53 -1.82 17.50 -10.31
C ALA A 53 -3.18 16.90 -10.68
N PRO A 54 -3.92 16.31 -9.72
CA PRO A 54 -5.23 15.74 -10.00
C PRO A 54 -6.23 16.83 -10.40
N ASP A 55 -7.02 16.54 -11.42
CA ASP A 55 -8.09 17.44 -11.88
C ASP A 55 -9.28 17.36 -10.91
N SER A 56 -9.31 18.29 -9.94
CA SER A 56 -10.39 18.39 -8.97
C SER A 56 -10.58 19.84 -8.52
N PRO A 57 -11.74 20.47 -8.78
CA PRO A 57 -11.94 21.92 -8.60
C PRO A 57 -11.95 22.39 -7.14
N ASN A 58 -12.19 21.50 -6.17
CA ASN A 58 -12.38 21.87 -4.75
C ASN A 58 -11.15 21.62 -3.87
N ARG A 59 -9.94 21.51 -4.45
CA ARG A 59 -8.71 21.22 -3.70
C ARG A 59 -8.11 22.46 -3.06
N LYS A 60 -7.60 22.30 -1.83
CA LYS A 60 -6.83 23.36 -1.13
C LYS A 60 -5.38 23.46 -1.64
N THR A 61 -4.85 22.38 -2.22
CA THR A 61 -3.51 22.28 -2.77
C THR A 61 -3.61 21.79 -4.21
N ARG A 62 -2.80 22.37 -5.10
CA ARG A 62 -2.75 21.99 -6.51
C ARG A 62 -2.17 20.59 -6.72
N TYR A 63 -1.18 20.22 -5.92
CA TYR A 63 -0.38 19.00 -6.11
C TYR A 63 -0.50 18.03 -4.96
N ASP A 64 -0.35 16.74 -5.28
CA ASP A 64 -0.08 15.65 -4.34
C ASP A 64 1.35 15.16 -4.54
N LEU A 65 2.13 15.02 -3.45
CA LEU A 65 3.43 14.39 -3.48
C LEU A 65 3.24 12.88 -3.49
N VAL A 66 3.75 12.20 -4.54
CA VAL A 66 3.49 10.77 -4.79
C VAL A 66 4.75 9.91 -4.84
N VAL A 67 5.90 10.46 -5.27
CA VAL A 67 7.16 9.72 -5.35
C VAL A 67 8.29 10.57 -4.75
N VAL A 68 9.22 9.91 -4.09
CA VAL A 68 10.45 10.51 -3.55
C VAL A 68 11.65 9.65 -3.90
N ARG A 69 12.79 10.28 -4.22
CA ARG A 69 14.09 9.63 -4.39
C ARG A 69 14.83 9.60 -3.07
N LYS A 70 15.10 8.43 -2.54
CA LYS A 70 15.98 8.24 -1.37
C LYS A 70 17.43 8.57 -1.74
N SER A 71 18.28 8.88 -0.77
CA SER A 71 19.68 9.26 -0.97
C SER A 71 20.53 8.21 -1.70
N ASN A 72 20.14 6.94 -1.68
CA ASN A 72 20.76 5.85 -2.42
C ASN A 72 20.31 5.76 -3.89
N GLY A 73 19.45 6.66 -4.36
CA GLY A 73 18.94 6.74 -5.72
C GLY A 73 17.64 5.96 -5.99
N VAL A 74 17.20 5.11 -5.07
CA VAL A 74 15.97 4.32 -5.22
C VAL A 74 14.73 5.21 -5.12
N LEU A 75 13.74 4.96 -5.97
CA LEU A 75 12.45 5.63 -5.94
C LEU A 75 11.49 4.92 -5.00
N PHE A 76 10.76 5.71 -4.22
CA PHE A 76 9.71 5.26 -3.32
C PHE A 76 8.39 5.92 -3.70
N ASN A 77 7.38 5.13 -3.99
CA ASN A 77 6.02 5.64 -4.08
C ASN A 77 5.48 5.80 -2.66
N ILE A 78 5.07 7.00 -2.28
CA ILE A 78 4.53 7.28 -0.94
C ILE A 78 3.03 7.58 -0.92
N ASP A 79 2.33 7.40 -2.04
CA ASP A 79 0.87 7.52 -2.07
C ASP A 79 0.22 6.32 -1.35
N SER A 80 -0.36 6.55 -0.18
CA SER A 80 -1.03 5.50 0.61
C SER A 80 -2.30 4.93 -0.05
N GLN A 81 -2.78 5.51 -1.14
CA GLN A 81 -3.90 5.00 -1.93
C GLN A 81 -3.44 4.16 -3.15
N ALA A 82 -2.15 4.22 -3.48
CA ALA A 82 -1.59 3.46 -4.61
C ALA A 82 -1.66 1.93 -4.40
N PRO A 83 -1.41 1.39 -3.18
CA PRO A 83 -1.45 -0.06 -2.94
C PRO A 83 -2.75 -0.72 -3.40
N ASN A 84 -3.91 -0.19 -3.01
CA ASN A 84 -5.20 -0.78 -3.39
C ASN A 84 -5.47 -0.66 -4.89
N LYS A 85 -4.99 0.41 -5.54
CA LYS A 85 -5.15 0.57 -7.00
C LYS A 85 -4.31 -0.45 -7.76
N VAL A 86 -3.03 -0.58 -7.43
CA VAL A 86 -2.12 -1.51 -8.13
C VAL A 86 -2.48 -2.97 -7.86
N VAL A 87 -2.93 -3.31 -6.64
CA VAL A 87 -3.46 -4.65 -6.32
C VAL A 87 -4.71 -4.97 -7.12
N LYS A 88 -5.64 -4.00 -7.27
CA LYS A 88 -6.82 -4.19 -8.12
C LYS A 88 -6.43 -4.52 -9.56
N GLU A 89 -5.50 -3.77 -10.15
CA GLU A 89 -5.00 -4.04 -11.52
C GLU A 89 -4.33 -5.42 -11.61
N TRP A 90 -3.58 -5.80 -10.59
CA TRP A 90 -2.92 -7.10 -10.49
C TRP A 90 -3.93 -8.25 -10.37
N LEU A 91 -4.96 -8.10 -9.53
CA LEU A 91 -6.03 -9.11 -9.37
C LEU A 91 -6.83 -9.32 -10.65
N LEU A 92 -7.12 -8.25 -11.41
CA LEU A 92 -7.86 -8.31 -12.67
C LEU A 92 -7.09 -9.03 -13.79
N LYS A 93 -5.78 -9.20 -13.66
CA LYS A 93 -4.94 -10.00 -14.56
C LYS A 93 -4.86 -11.48 -14.14
N ARG A 94 -5.52 -11.87 -13.03
CA ARG A 94 -5.55 -13.23 -12.47
C ARG A 94 -6.86 -13.93 -12.82
N ASP A 95 -6.89 -15.22 -12.59
CA ASP A 95 -8.03 -16.10 -12.90
C ASP A 95 -9.14 -16.09 -11.81
N TYR A 96 -9.34 -14.94 -11.16
CA TYR A 96 -10.50 -14.73 -10.30
C TYR A 96 -11.75 -14.45 -11.14
N THR A 97 -12.85 -15.13 -10.81
CA THR A 97 -14.14 -14.96 -11.48
C THR A 97 -14.85 -13.69 -11.02
N ARG A 98 -14.50 -13.22 -9.84
CA ARG A 98 -15.06 -12.02 -9.22
C ARG A 98 -14.03 -11.33 -8.35
N VAL A 99 -13.96 -10.00 -8.45
CA VAL A 99 -13.13 -9.13 -7.59
C VAL A 99 -13.98 -7.95 -7.15
N ILE A 100 -14.22 -7.83 -5.85
CA ILE A 100 -14.99 -6.74 -5.25
C ILE A 100 -14.08 -5.97 -4.30
N PRO A 101 -13.73 -4.71 -4.64
CA PRO A 101 -13.00 -3.84 -3.72
C PRO A 101 -13.90 -3.35 -2.59
N GLU A 102 -13.29 -2.96 -1.46
CA GLU A 102 -13.98 -2.33 -0.33
C GLU A 102 -15.17 -3.17 0.18
N TYR A 103 -14.96 -4.47 0.34
CA TYR A 103 -15.99 -5.43 0.72
C TYR A 103 -16.30 -5.36 2.21
N THR A 104 -17.60 -5.26 2.57
CA THR A 104 -18.03 -5.31 3.97
C THR A 104 -18.05 -6.76 4.46
N TYR A 105 -17.23 -7.04 5.48
CA TYR A 105 -17.18 -8.32 6.19
C TYR A 105 -17.34 -8.08 7.68
N GLY A 106 -18.43 -8.58 8.27
CA GLY A 106 -18.80 -8.25 9.64
C GLY A 106 -18.91 -6.74 9.86
N ASP A 107 -18.22 -6.25 10.89
CA ASP A 107 -18.19 -4.83 11.25
C ASP A 107 -17.02 -4.07 10.59
N SER A 108 -16.36 -4.67 9.61
CA SER A 108 -15.19 -4.09 8.95
C SER A 108 -15.33 -4.06 7.45
N ARG A 109 -14.47 -3.24 6.84
CA ARG A 109 -14.31 -3.13 5.41
C ARG A 109 -12.94 -3.69 5.05
N ILE A 110 -12.94 -4.83 4.37
CA ILE A 110 -11.74 -5.50 3.84
C ILE A 110 -11.46 -4.99 2.43
N ASP A 111 -10.19 -4.82 2.09
CA ASP A 111 -9.80 -4.19 0.83
C ASP A 111 -10.31 -4.93 -0.41
N PHE A 112 -10.28 -6.28 -0.41
CA PHE A 112 -10.80 -7.08 -1.52
C PHE A 112 -11.48 -8.37 -1.06
N TYR A 113 -12.62 -8.66 -1.70
CA TYR A 113 -13.23 -9.99 -1.75
C TYR A 113 -13.03 -10.55 -3.16
N MET A 114 -12.64 -11.84 -3.26
CA MET A 114 -12.47 -12.51 -4.55
C MET A 114 -13.11 -13.89 -4.55
N GLU A 115 -13.50 -14.36 -5.74
CA GLU A 115 -13.98 -15.71 -5.99
C GLU A 115 -13.16 -16.37 -7.10
N LYS A 116 -12.90 -17.68 -6.96
CA LYS A 116 -12.20 -18.49 -7.97
C LYS A 116 -12.84 -19.86 -8.07
N ALA A 117 -13.10 -20.34 -9.29
CA ALA A 117 -13.56 -21.69 -9.52
C ALA A 117 -12.45 -22.72 -9.24
N GLU A 118 -12.76 -23.83 -8.61
CA GLU A 118 -11.77 -24.83 -8.21
C GLU A 118 -11.16 -25.59 -9.40
N ASN A 119 -11.98 -25.86 -10.45
CA ASN A 119 -11.59 -26.71 -11.58
C ASN A 119 -11.68 -26.03 -12.95
N GLY A 120 -11.70 -24.68 -13.03
CA GLY A 120 -12.03 -23.99 -14.27
C GLY A 120 -13.56 -23.98 -14.54
N PHE A 121 -13.99 -23.11 -15.46
CA PHE A 121 -15.42 -22.89 -15.72
C PHE A 121 -16.03 -23.98 -16.61
N ASP A 122 -16.19 -25.22 -16.12
CA ASP A 122 -16.77 -26.28 -16.96
C ASP A 122 -18.17 -26.78 -16.52
N SER A 123 -18.64 -26.43 -15.33
CA SER A 123 -19.99 -26.82 -14.90
C SER A 123 -20.65 -25.89 -13.87
N ALA A 124 -21.98 -25.85 -13.87
CA ALA A 124 -22.80 -25.11 -12.90
C ALA A 124 -22.69 -25.66 -11.45
N SER A 125 -21.89 -26.72 -11.24
CA SER A 125 -21.64 -27.37 -9.96
C SER A 125 -20.28 -27.05 -9.36
N ASP A 126 -19.48 -26.14 -9.95
CA ASP A 126 -18.14 -25.82 -9.46
C ASP A 126 -18.20 -25.14 -8.09
N VAL A 127 -17.42 -25.67 -7.15
CA VAL A 127 -17.24 -25.08 -5.82
C VAL A 127 -16.42 -23.81 -5.98
N LEU A 128 -16.99 -22.67 -5.60
CA LEU A 128 -16.30 -21.39 -5.60
C LEU A 128 -15.49 -21.23 -4.31
N LYS A 129 -14.18 -21.12 -4.44
CA LYS A 129 -13.32 -20.70 -3.34
C LYS A 129 -13.46 -19.20 -3.14
N LYS A 130 -13.72 -18.78 -1.91
CA LYS A 130 -13.87 -17.37 -1.50
C LYS A 130 -12.59 -16.91 -0.82
N TYR A 131 -12.19 -15.70 -1.16
CA TYR A 131 -10.97 -15.06 -0.65
C TYR A 131 -11.29 -13.71 -0.04
N LEU A 132 -10.59 -13.37 1.04
CA LEU A 132 -10.56 -12.02 1.60
C LEU A 132 -9.10 -11.57 1.66
N MET A 133 -8.83 -10.37 1.17
CA MET A 133 -7.48 -9.80 1.16
C MET A 133 -7.48 -8.42 1.79
N GLU A 134 -6.60 -8.25 2.76
CA GLU A 134 -6.24 -6.94 3.32
C GLU A 134 -4.90 -6.50 2.76
N VAL A 135 -4.80 -5.25 2.33
CA VAL A 135 -3.61 -4.67 1.69
C VAL A 135 -2.92 -3.68 2.62
N LYS A 136 -1.61 -3.78 2.72
CA LYS A 136 -0.76 -2.84 3.45
C LYS A 136 0.32 -2.30 2.52
N GLY A 137 0.42 -0.97 2.39
CA GLY A 137 1.52 -0.33 1.68
C GLY A 137 2.76 -0.24 2.57
N CYS A 138 3.89 -0.72 2.10
CA CYS A 138 5.17 -0.64 2.81
C CYS A 138 6.07 0.37 2.11
N THR A 139 6.48 1.41 2.86
CA THR A 139 7.39 2.47 2.41
C THR A 139 8.61 2.63 3.33
N LEU A 140 8.65 1.95 4.48
CA LEU A 140 9.78 1.96 5.39
C LEU A 140 10.74 0.84 5.01
N GLU A 141 12.02 1.16 4.82
CA GLU A 141 13.06 0.21 4.43
C GLU A 141 14.37 0.48 5.17
N PHE A 142 14.99 -0.58 5.69
CA PHE A 142 16.35 -0.58 6.21
C PHE A 142 17.09 -1.83 5.70
N ASP A 143 18.27 -1.62 5.14
CA ASP A 143 19.18 -2.68 4.68
C ASP A 143 18.52 -3.70 3.73
N GLY A 144 17.66 -3.22 2.81
CA GLY A 144 16.99 -4.06 1.81
C GLY A 144 15.79 -4.85 2.34
N ILE A 145 15.34 -4.59 3.56
CA ILE A 145 14.17 -5.20 4.19
C ILE A 145 13.11 -4.14 4.44
N GLY A 146 11.88 -4.42 4.02
CA GLY A 146 10.74 -3.59 4.33
C GLY A 146 10.27 -3.78 5.78
N TYR A 147 9.76 -2.73 6.40
CA TYR A 147 9.18 -2.78 7.74
C TYR A 147 7.78 -2.16 7.75
N PHE A 148 6.86 -2.79 8.47
CA PHE A 148 5.51 -2.27 8.67
C PHE A 148 5.04 -2.52 10.12
N PRO A 149 4.40 -1.55 10.79
CA PRO A 149 4.02 -0.21 10.31
C PRO A 149 5.13 0.84 10.52
N ASP A 150 5.07 1.96 9.77
CA ASP A 150 5.90 3.16 9.98
C ASP A 150 5.41 4.02 11.17
N ALA A 151 4.16 3.84 11.59
CA ALA A 151 3.56 4.46 12.77
C ALA A 151 2.58 3.48 13.43
N PRO A 152 2.31 3.57 14.76
CA PRO A 152 1.37 2.68 15.44
C PRO A 152 0.01 2.61 14.75
N THR A 153 -0.55 1.39 14.60
CA THR A 153 -1.78 1.13 13.84
C THR A 153 -2.69 0.09 14.51
N GLU A 154 -3.52 0.52 15.44
CA GLU A 154 -4.55 -0.33 16.07
C GLU A 154 -5.51 -0.93 15.03
N ARG A 155 -5.88 -0.12 14.02
CA ARG A 155 -6.71 -0.58 12.91
C ARG A 155 -6.03 -1.70 12.12
N GLY A 156 -4.70 -1.66 11.97
CA GLY A 156 -3.94 -2.71 11.30
C GLY A 156 -4.05 -4.04 12.04
N VAL A 157 -3.88 -4.03 13.37
CA VAL A 157 -4.04 -5.20 14.23
C VAL A 157 -5.46 -5.76 14.15
N LYS A 158 -6.48 -4.89 14.24
CA LYS A 158 -7.90 -5.28 14.11
C LYS A 158 -8.14 -6.03 12.79
N HIS A 159 -7.68 -5.48 11.66
CA HIS A 159 -7.89 -6.10 10.34
C HIS A 159 -7.19 -7.47 10.22
N ILE A 160 -6.00 -7.63 10.83
CA ILE A 160 -5.34 -8.96 10.86
C ILE A 160 -6.20 -9.97 11.63
N ARG A 161 -6.72 -9.60 12.80
CA ARG A 161 -7.59 -10.48 13.59
C ARG A 161 -8.89 -10.83 12.88
N GLU A 162 -9.42 -9.93 12.06
CA GLU A 162 -10.57 -10.21 11.20
C GLU A 162 -10.24 -11.21 10.08
N LEU A 163 -9.04 -11.15 9.50
CA LEU A 163 -8.57 -12.17 8.55
C LEU A 163 -8.44 -13.55 9.22
N ILE A 164 -7.98 -13.61 10.47
CA ILE A 164 -7.92 -14.86 11.25
C ILE A 164 -9.32 -15.43 11.42
N LYS A 165 -10.30 -14.61 11.81
CA LYS A 165 -11.70 -15.02 11.93
C LYS A 165 -12.26 -15.51 10.59
N ALA A 166 -12.02 -14.78 9.51
CA ALA A 166 -12.45 -15.19 8.18
C ALA A 166 -11.86 -16.55 7.77
N LYS A 167 -10.59 -16.80 8.11
CA LYS A 167 -9.96 -18.10 7.87
C LYS A 167 -10.67 -19.23 8.61
N GLN A 168 -11.06 -19.01 9.86
CA GLN A 168 -11.82 -19.98 10.67
C GLN A 168 -13.23 -20.22 10.12
N GLU A 169 -13.82 -19.23 9.44
CA GLU A 169 -15.12 -19.33 8.77
C GLU A 169 -15.05 -19.95 7.36
N GLY A 170 -13.86 -20.40 6.92
CA GLY A 170 -13.66 -21.13 5.66
C GLY A 170 -13.25 -20.26 4.45
N TYR A 171 -12.96 -18.98 4.65
CA TYR A 171 -12.36 -18.14 3.60
C TYR A 171 -10.87 -18.45 3.43
N ASN A 172 -10.35 -18.23 2.23
CA ASN A 172 -8.92 -18.07 2.03
C ASN A 172 -8.56 -16.64 2.38
N ALA A 173 -7.84 -16.43 3.47
CA ALA A 173 -7.51 -15.12 3.98
C ALA A 173 -6.07 -14.74 3.62
N ILE A 174 -5.86 -13.52 3.12
CA ILE A 174 -4.58 -13.03 2.61
C ILE A 174 -4.27 -11.67 3.24
N LEU A 175 -3.09 -11.53 3.84
CA LEU A 175 -2.50 -10.25 4.20
C LEU A 175 -1.42 -9.91 3.17
N ALA A 176 -1.67 -8.94 2.30
CA ALA A 176 -0.77 -8.55 1.22
C ALA A 176 -0.01 -7.26 1.55
N PHE A 177 1.32 -7.31 1.51
CA PHE A 177 2.16 -6.13 1.59
C PHE A 177 2.58 -5.70 0.18
N VAL A 178 2.18 -4.50 -0.22
CA VAL A 178 2.66 -3.84 -1.44
C VAL A 178 3.93 -3.09 -1.10
N ILE A 179 5.04 -3.54 -1.63
CA ILE A 179 6.37 -2.98 -1.39
C ILE A 179 6.59 -1.85 -2.39
N GLN A 180 6.43 -0.62 -1.94
CA GLN A 180 6.37 0.58 -2.79
C GLN A 180 7.77 1.14 -3.16
N MET A 181 8.75 0.25 -3.35
CA MET A 181 10.11 0.56 -3.78
C MET A 181 10.73 -0.63 -4.50
N ASP A 182 11.77 -0.38 -5.31
CA ASP A 182 12.55 -1.43 -5.96
C ASP A 182 13.54 -2.11 -4.99
N GLY A 183 13.87 -3.36 -5.27
CA GLY A 183 14.97 -4.10 -4.61
C GLY A 183 14.63 -4.70 -3.24
N VAL A 184 13.40 -4.55 -2.77
CA VAL A 184 12.90 -5.15 -1.51
C VAL A 184 11.93 -6.28 -1.84
N MET A 185 12.13 -7.44 -1.20
CA MET A 185 11.35 -8.66 -1.46
C MET A 185 10.61 -9.19 -0.24
N GLU A 186 10.87 -8.64 0.94
CA GLU A 186 10.32 -9.10 2.23
C GLU A 186 9.90 -7.90 3.08
N VAL A 187 8.82 -8.08 3.84
CA VAL A 187 8.37 -7.12 4.86
C VAL A 187 8.34 -7.81 6.21
N ARG A 188 8.95 -7.19 7.20
CA ARG A 188 8.92 -7.62 8.61
C ARG A 188 8.03 -6.72 9.45
N ALA A 189 7.49 -7.27 10.53
CA ALA A 189 6.80 -6.47 11.53
C ALA A 189 7.78 -5.51 12.21
N ASN A 190 7.44 -4.22 12.23
CA ASN A 190 8.18 -3.21 12.97
C ASN A 190 7.75 -3.22 14.44
N ILE A 191 8.32 -4.17 15.19
CA ILE A 191 7.98 -4.39 16.61
C ILE A 191 8.43 -3.23 17.50
N ASP A 192 9.46 -2.48 17.12
CA ASP A 192 9.90 -1.28 17.82
C ASP A 192 8.87 -0.15 17.76
N THR A 193 8.13 -0.09 16.64
CA THR A 193 7.06 0.90 16.44
C THR A 193 5.73 0.42 17.02
N HIS A 194 5.38 -0.87 16.83
CA HIS A 194 4.12 -1.45 17.29
C HIS A 194 4.27 -2.95 17.56
N PRO A 195 4.67 -3.35 18.79
CA PRO A 195 4.90 -4.76 19.14
C PRO A 195 3.68 -5.66 18.89
N GLU A 196 2.47 -5.16 19.16
CA GLU A 196 1.22 -5.90 18.98
C GLU A 196 0.95 -6.27 17.51
N PHE A 197 1.46 -5.47 16.56
CA PHE A 197 1.36 -5.82 15.14
C PHE A 197 2.16 -7.08 14.81
N GLY A 198 3.36 -7.23 15.41
CA GLY A 198 4.18 -8.44 15.29
C GLY A 198 3.47 -9.68 15.84
N VAL A 199 2.89 -9.55 17.04
CA VAL A 199 2.09 -10.62 17.66
C VAL A 199 0.92 -11.02 16.74
N ALA A 200 0.16 -10.05 16.23
CA ALA A 200 -0.97 -10.31 15.34
C ALA A 200 -0.55 -10.98 14.02
N MET A 201 0.62 -10.61 13.46
CA MET A 201 1.16 -11.28 12.26
C MET A 201 1.50 -12.75 12.54
N ASP A 202 2.07 -13.06 13.70
CA ASP A 202 2.39 -14.44 14.06
C ASP A 202 1.11 -15.26 14.35
N GLU A 203 0.12 -14.66 15.02
CA GLU A 203 -1.22 -15.24 15.18
C GLU A 203 -1.84 -15.58 13.81
N ALA A 204 -1.75 -14.67 12.84
CA ALA A 204 -2.28 -14.84 11.48
C ALA A 204 -1.59 -15.99 10.73
N LYS A 205 -0.25 -16.07 10.76
CA LYS A 205 0.52 -17.17 10.18
C LYS A 205 0.10 -18.51 10.77
N ASN A 206 0.01 -18.59 12.11
CA ASN A 206 -0.40 -19.82 12.82
C ASN A 206 -1.83 -20.23 12.50
N ALA A 207 -2.73 -19.28 12.23
CA ALA A 207 -4.10 -19.55 11.81
C ALA A 207 -4.22 -19.93 10.33
N GLY A 208 -3.12 -19.88 9.55
CA GLY A 208 -3.08 -20.19 8.12
C GLY A 208 -3.56 -19.05 7.22
N VAL A 209 -3.47 -17.80 7.68
CA VAL A 209 -3.58 -16.62 6.82
C VAL A 209 -2.33 -16.55 5.94
N GLU A 210 -2.51 -16.41 4.64
CA GLU A 210 -1.42 -16.24 3.69
C GLU A 210 -0.81 -14.85 3.82
N ILE A 211 0.52 -14.77 3.97
CA ILE A 211 1.25 -13.51 3.93
C ILE A 211 1.89 -13.36 2.58
N LEU A 212 1.48 -12.35 1.81
CA LEU A 212 1.92 -12.14 0.45
C LEU A 212 2.75 -10.86 0.35
N PHE A 213 3.94 -10.96 -0.25
CA PHE A 213 4.79 -9.81 -0.55
C PHE A 213 4.69 -9.50 -2.05
N LEU A 214 4.21 -8.31 -2.38
CA LEU A 214 4.02 -7.83 -3.74
C LEU A 214 5.08 -6.77 -4.02
N SER A 215 6.20 -7.20 -4.59
CA SER A 215 7.27 -6.30 -5.00
C SER A 215 6.82 -5.44 -6.17
N CYS A 216 7.21 -4.17 -6.15
CA CYS A 216 6.84 -3.22 -7.19
C CYS A 216 8.07 -2.64 -7.87
N HIS A 217 7.87 -2.26 -9.12
CA HIS A 217 8.72 -1.31 -9.85
C HIS A 217 8.12 0.09 -9.74
N VAL A 218 8.98 1.07 -9.44
CA VAL A 218 8.57 2.46 -9.20
C VAL A 218 9.25 3.38 -10.20
N GLU A 219 8.45 4.08 -10.99
CA GLU A 219 8.88 5.17 -11.84
C GLU A 219 8.32 6.50 -11.31
N PRO A 220 8.81 7.66 -11.75
CA PRO A 220 8.28 8.96 -11.34
C PRO A 220 6.77 9.13 -11.54
N ASP A 221 6.20 8.43 -12.51
CA ASP A 221 4.79 8.51 -12.90
C ASP A 221 4.02 7.20 -12.75
N SER A 222 4.64 6.14 -12.23
CA SER A 222 3.97 4.83 -12.16
C SER A 222 4.39 3.96 -10.99
N LEU A 223 3.52 3.02 -10.66
CA LEU A 223 3.74 1.91 -9.73
C LEU A 223 3.18 0.64 -10.38
N GLU A 224 3.98 -0.42 -10.47
CA GLU A 224 3.56 -1.71 -11.03
C GLU A 224 4.04 -2.87 -10.14
N ILE A 225 3.18 -3.86 -9.89
CA ILE A 225 3.56 -5.13 -9.23
C ILE A 225 4.27 -6.01 -10.28
N ILE A 226 5.48 -6.48 -9.98
CA ILE A 226 6.36 -7.28 -10.84
C ILE A 226 6.30 -8.77 -10.47
#